data_dc75c0bcac7e351f0153bec228deb720
#
_entry.id   dc75c0bcac7e351f0153bec228deb720
#
_cell.length_a   1.000
_cell.length_b   1.000
_cell.length_c   1.000
_cell.angle_alpha   90.00
_cell.angle_beta   90.00
_cell.angle_gamma   90.00
#
_symmetry.space_group_name_H-M   'P 1'
#
loop_
_entity.id
_entity.type
_entity.pdbx_description
1 polymer ?
#
loop_
_entity_poly.entity_id
_entity_poly.type
_entity_poly.pdbx_seq_one_letter_code
_entity_poly.pdbx_strand_id
1 'polypeptide(L)'
;YMGAKAYKMTPEMELYSTVVTCMVDDSYYESNTDRVCRIKNLIAKCSPEFVARLAAYARSEMNLRSVPIILVVELARLYSGNEIVKRTVASVVKRADEITEILAYYQIANTREGTKKLNRLSKQIQKGLIESFNRFDEYQFAKYNTDSAVSLRDALFLVHPKAKDEVQQAVFDKIVSGQLAIPYTWETELSELGKQAFENEKAKAQAVSEKWEELVSSGQVGYMALLRNLRNIVTKSTDKALDMTLNILTNEYRIRKAKQMPFRYLSAFLEIDKLTKETSIFEGEKAKIKKALAALEKALVISCDNIPTRKGKTVILSDNSGSMYGDRGGKSLVSAMSERKTSDIANLFAVLYXXXXXXXXXXXXXXXIDANLSRSVNVFENFNIINQAAKKCGPATERGIFDYMEYLIKSKTIVDRIVIFSDCQVGDGCNWYDHKGNRGENFNRLFQKYLKINPDVRVYTVDLRGYGNSMTKDNGNVILVSGWSEKIFDMIYYIEXXXXSSVVNEIMKIEI
;
A
#
# COMPACT_ATOMS: atom_id res chain seq x y z
N TYR A 1 -8.69 -37.45 -6.33
CA TYR A 1 -9.02 -36.17 -6.88
C TYR A 1 -10.53 -36.10 -7.18
N MET A 2 -11.20 -35.22 -6.50
CA MET A 2 -12.67 -35.25 -6.48
C MET A 2 -13.28 -34.05 -7.20
N GLY A 3 -12.68 -33.63 -8.26
CA GLY A 3 -13.24 -32.59 -9.07
C GLY A 3 -12.93 -31.16 -8.64
N ALA A 4 -12.20 -30.98 -7.57
CA ALA A 4 -11.74 -29.65 -7.21
C ALA A 4 -10.79 -29.12 -8.29
N LYS A 5 -11.06 -27.93 -8.77
CA LYS A 5 -10.19 -27.34 -9.80
C LYS A 5 -8.88 -26.89 -9.18
N ALA A 6 -7.81 -27.52 -9.59
CA ALA A 6 -6.47 -27.08 -9.17
C ALA A 6 -6.14 -25.78 -9.88
N TYR A 7 -5.71 -24.79 -9.12
CA TYR A 7 -5.26 -23.53 -9.68
C TYR A 7 -3.74 -23.43 -9.52
N LYS A 8 -3.07 -23.34 -10.68
CA LYS A 8 -1.62 -23.18 -10.68
C LYS A 8 -1.27 -21.77 -11.08
N MET A 9 -0.53 -21.07 -10.21
CA MET A 9 -0.04 -19.74 -10.54
C MET A 9 1.21 -19.84 -11.39
N THR A 10 1.22 -19.13 -12.50
CA THR A 10 2.43 -18.98 -13.30
C THR A 10 3.41 -18.07 -12.57
N PRO A 11 4.69 -18.12 -12.92
CA PRO A 11 5.64 -17.18 -12.32
C PRO A 11 5.23 -15.73 -12.54
N GLU A 12 4.65 -15.41 -13.69
CA GLU A 12 4.18 -14.05 -13.96
C GLU A 12 3.07 -13.64 -13.00
N MET A 13 2.10 -14.53 -12.75
CA MET A 13 1.04 -14.23 -11.80
C MET A 13 1.57 -14.12 -10.38
N GLU A 14 2.53 -14.98 -10.01
CA GLU A 14 3.12 -14.88 -8.69
C GLU A 14 3.86 -13.57 -8.50
N LEU A 15 4.59 -13.14 -9.52
CA LEU A 15 5.31 -11.86 -9.43
C LEU A 15 4.32 -10.71 -9.35
N TYR A 16 3.29 -10.73 -10.20
CA TYR A 16 2.24 -9.73 -10.16
C TYR A 16 1.63 -9.66 -8.75
N SER A 17 1.25 -10.80 -8.20
CA SER A 17 0.62 -10.84 -6.87
C SER A 17 1.55 -10.31 -5.79
N THR A 18 2.82 -10.67 -5.86
CA THR A 18 3.80 -10.19 -4.87
C THR A 18 3.95 -8.68 -4.93
N VAL A 19 3.94 -8.13 -6.13
CA VAL A 19 4.06 -6.68 -6.32
C VAL A 19 2.82 -5.95 -5.84
N VAL A 20 1.62 -6.44 -6.21
CA VAL A 20 0.39 -5.69 -5.89
C VAL A 20 0.00 -5.81 -4.43
N THR A 21 0.56 -6.77 -3.71
CA THR A 21 0.27 -6.91 -2.28
C THR A 21 1.37 -6.32 -1.40
N CYS A 22 2.33 -5.60 -1.99
CA CYS A 22 3.33 -4.89 -1.19
C CYS A 22 2.67 -3.79 -0.38
N MET A 23 3.04 -3.71 0.89
CA MET A 23 2.59 -2.61 1.72
C MET A 23 3.26 -1.31 1.26
N VAL A 24 2.55 -0.23 1.43
CA VAL A 24 3.07 1.08 1.04
C VAL A 24 4.02 1.54 2.14
N ASP A 25 5.26 1.14 2.03
CA ASP A 25 6.30 1.48 2.99
C ASP A 25 7.58 1.76 2.22
N ASP A 26 8.09 2.96 2.35
CA ASP A 26 9.26 3.39 1.60
C ASP A 26 10.55 2.74 2.08
N SER A 27 10.54 2.11 3.24
CA SER A 27 11.71 1.38 3.74
C SER A 27 11.67 -0.10 3.35
N TYR A 28 10.80 -0.46 2.45
CA TYR A 28 10.53 -1.83 2.07
C TYR A 28 11.80 -2.63 1.75
N TYR A 29 12.66 -2.13 0.88
CA TYR A 29 13.83 -2.88 0.44
C TYR A 29 14.97 -2.85 1.46
N GLU A 30 14.86 -2.04 2.50
CA GLU A 30 15.87 -2.04 3.55
C GLU A 30 15.61 -3.10 4.59
N SER A 31 14.35 -3.36 4.88
CA SER A 31 13.97 -4.15 6.03
C SER A 31 13.41 -5.52 5.72
N ASN A 32 13.07 -5.80 4.46
CA ASN A 32 12.38 -7.06 4.13
C ASN A 32 13.14 -7.85 3.08
N THR A 33 14.19 -8.52 3.53
CA THR A 33 15.03 -9.30 2.64
C THR A 33 14.30 -10.52 2.07
N ASP A 34 13.38 -11.11 2.82
CA ASP A 34 12.65 -12.29 2.35
C ASP A 34 11.78 -11.96 1.15
N ARG A 35 11.08 -10.83 1.20
CA ARG A 35 10.24 -10.42 0.08
C ARG A 35 11.09 -10.03 -1.13
N VAL A 36 12.19 -9.34 -0.91
CA VAL A 36 13.10 -8.98 -2.00
C VAL A 36 13.67 -10.24 -2.64
N CYS A 37 14.08 -11.23 -1.85
CA CYS A 37 14.58 -12.49 -2.38
C CYS A 37 13.53 -13.21 -3.21
N ARG A 38 12.28 -13.19 -2.77
CA ARG A 38 11.20 -13.81 -3.54
C ARG A 38 11.01 -13.10 -4.87
N ILE A 39 11.03 -11.76 -4.87
CA ILE A 39 10.94 -10.99 -6.10
C ILE A 39 12.08 -11.35 -7.05
N LYS A 40 13.32 -11.40 -6.55
CA LYS A 40 14.47 -11.78 -7.36
C LYS A 40 14.29 -13.15 -8.01
N ASN A 41 13.86 -14.12 -7.22
CA ASN A 41 13.68 -15.48 -7.73
C ASN A 41 12.60 -15.53 -8.81
N LEU A 42 11.54 -14.78 -8.62
CA LEU A 42 10.44 -14.75 -9.59
C LEU A 42 10.84 -14.02 -10.87
N ILE A 43 11.61 -12.94 -10.76
CA ILE A 43 12.09 -12.22 -11.95
C ILE A 43 12.89 -13.16 -12.85
N ALA A 44 13.72 -14.01 -12.26
CA ALA A 44 14.52 -14.96 -13.04
C ALA A 44 13.67 -15.95 -13.83
N LYS A 45 12.43 -16.16 -13.41
CA LYS A 45 11.52 -17.10 -14.06
C LYS A 45 10.56 -16.43 -15.04
N CYS A 46 10.57 -15.11 -15.14
CA CYS A 46 9.65 -14.36 -16.00
C CYS A 46 10.39 -13.80 -17.20
N SER A 47 9.64 -13.50 -18.27
CA SER A 47 10.26 -12.84 -19.41
C SER A 47 10.66 -11.41 -19.02
N PRO A 48 11.79 -10.92 -19.55
CA PRO A 48 12.18 -9.54 -19.30
C PRO A 48 11.12 -8.53 -19.73
N GLU A 49 10.41 -8.81 -20.81
CA GLU A 49 9.34 -7.93 -21.30
C GLU A 49 8.24 -7.78 -20.24
N PHE A 50 7.87 -8.88 -19.60
CA PHE A 50 6.83 -8.80 -18.56
C PHE A 50 7.32 -8.03 -17.34
N VAL A 51 8.55 -8.30 -16.90
CA VAL A 51 9.10 -7.62 -15.71
C VAL A 51 9.15 -6.11 -15.95
N ALA A 52 9.60 -5.70 -17.13
CA ALA A 52 9.68 -4.29 -17.48
C ALA A 52 8.30 -3.60 -17.43
N ARG A 53 7.31 -4.25 -18.02
CA ARG A 53 5.98 -3.68 -18.08
C ARG A 53 5.29 -3.71 -16.73
N LEU A 54 5.57 -4.73 -15.93
CA LEU A 54 5.05 -4.77 -14.57
C LEU A 54 5.62 -3.63 -13.72
N ALA A 55 6.90 -3.32 -13.90
CA ALA A 55 7.51 -2.19 -13.20
C ALA A 55 6.81 -0.88 -13.57
N ALA A 56 6.57 -0.67 -14.86
CA ALA A 56 5.85 0.51 -15.33
C ALA A 56 4.43 0.55 -14.80
N TYR A 57 3.75 -0.59 -14.81
CA TYR A 57 2.39 -0.71 -14.29
C TYR A 57 2.34 -0.35 -12.80
N ALA A 58 3.25 -0.92 -12.03
CA ALA A 58 3.26 -0.68 -10.59
C ALA A 58 3.51 0.79 -10.28
N ARG A 59 4.36 1.45 -11.09
CA ARG A 59 4.64 2.86 -10.87
C ARG A 59 3.47 3.75 -11.29
N SER A 60 2.90 3.51 -12.45
CA SER A 60 1.90 4.42 -13.02
C SER A 60 0.48 4.11 -12.57
N GLU A 61 0.12 2.84 -12.46
CA GLU A 61 -1.25 2.46 -12.13
C GLU A 61 -1.47 2.27 -10.64
N MET A 62 -0.43 1.91 -9.91
CA MET A 62 -0.53 1.66 -8.48
C MET A 62 0.16 2.72 -7.64
N ASN A 63 0.89 3.61 -8.28
CA ASN A 63 1.63 4.69 -7.61
C ASN A 63 2.60 4.15 -6.55
N LEU A 64 3.16 2.99 -6.80
CA LEU A 64 4.22 2.44 -5.95
C LEU A 64 5.55 3.04 -6.37
N ARG A 65 6.45 3.27 -5.42
CA ARG A 65 7.74 3.87 -5.70
C ARG A 65 8.91 2.92 -5.49
N SER A 66 8.89 2.15 -4.41
CA SER A 66 10.03 1.28 -4.07
C SER A 66 10.08 0.02 -4.92
N VAL A 67 8.96 -0.66 -5.09
CA VAL A 67 8.93 -1.93 -5.80
C VAL A 67 9.33 -1.78 -7.27
N PRO A 68 8.89 -0.76 -8.01
CA PRO A 68 9.37 -0.60 -9.39
C PRO A 68 10.88 -0.42 -9.47
N ILE A 69 11.49 0.22 -8.48
CA ILE A 69 12.94 0.38 -8.44
C ILE A 69 13.63 -0.99 -8.29
N ILE A 70 13.09 -1.82 -7.38
CA ILE A 70 13.63 -3.16 -7.21
C ILE A 70 13.52 -3.95 -8.52
N LEU A 71 12.36 -3.87 -9.16
CA LEU A 71 12.13 -4.61 -10.41
C LEU A 71 13.13 -4.20 -11.50
N VAL A 72 13.34 -2.89 -11.68
CA VAL A 72 14.21 -2.46 -12.76
C VAL A 72 15.68 -2.77 -12.47
N VAL A 73 16.13 -2.62 -11.23
CA VAL A 73 17.52 -2.92 -10.89
C VAL A 73 17.80 -4.42 -11.01
N GLU A 74 16.87 -5.25 -10.49
CA GLU A 74 17.07 -6.69 -10.58
C GLU A 74 16.96 -7.18 -12.03
N LEU A 75 16.11 -6.56 -12.83
CA LEU A 75 16.06 -6.87 -14.27
C LEU A 75 17.41 -6.55 -14.93
N ALA A 76 18.01 -5.42 -14.57
CA ALA A 76 19.29 -5.03 -15.14
C ALA A 76 20.42 -6.01 -14.81
N ARG A 77 20.31 -6.69 -13.68
CA ARG A 77 21.31 -7.68 -13.30
C ARG A 77 21.24 -8.94 -14.15
N LEU A 78 20.06 -9.23 -14.70
CA LEU A 78 19.84 -10.47 -15.43
C LEU A 78 19.76 -10.28 -16.95
N TYR A 79 19.60 -9.05 -17.43
CA TYR A 79 19.28 -8.83 -18.82
C TYR A 79 19.89 -7.53 -19.31
N SER A 80 20.49 -7.57 -20.51
CA SER A 80 21.18 -6.40 -21.03
C SER A 80 20.85 -6.09 -22.50
N GLY A 81 19.85 -6.74 -23.07
CA GLY A 81 19.55 -6.53 -24.48
C GLY A 81 18.42 -5.53 -24.75
N ASN A 82 18.33 -5.08 -25.98
CA ASN A 82 17.18 -4.38 -26.57
C ASN A 82 16.78 -3.07 -25.92
N GLU A 83 17.63 -2.46 -25.13
CA GLU A 83 17.33 -1.21 -24.44
C GLU A 83 16.12 -1.29 -23.51
N ILE A 84 15.70 -2.49 -23.14
CA ILE A 84 14.49 -2.65 -22.34
C ILE A 84 14.69 -2.06 -20.94
N VAL A 85 15.88 -2.24 -20.36
CA VAL A 85 16.17 -1.67 -19.05
C VAL A 85 16.17 -0.14 -19.10
N LYS A 86 16.78 0.42 -20.13
CA LYS A 86 16.80 1.87 -20.32
C LYS A 86 15.37 2.43 -20.37
N ARG A 87 14.51 1.79 -21.16
CA ARG A 87 13.13 2.25 -21.30
C ARG A 87 12.33 2.06 -20.02
N THR A 88 12.65 1.01 -19.26
CA THR A 88 11.98 0.78 -17.99
C THR A 88 12.36 1.83 -16.97
N VAL A 89 13.65 2.22 -16.92
CA VAL A 89 14.06 3.32 -16.04
C VAL A 89 13.28 4.59 -16.37
N ALA A 90 13.16 4.91 -17.65
CA ALA A 90 12.42 6.11 -18.07
C ALA A 90 10.96 6.05 -17.64
N SER A 91 10.36 4.86 -17.65
CA SER A 91 8.95 4.69 -17.24
C SER A 91 8.75 4.75 -15.74
N VAL A 92 9.76 4.35 -14.97
CA VAL A 92 9.65 4.24 -13.52
C VAL A 92 9.98 5.56 -12.81
N VAL A 93 10.94 6.32 -13.35
CA VAL A 93 11.38 7.56 -12.69
C VAL A 93 10.42 8.69 -13.02
N LYS A 94 9.67 9.12 -12.02
CA LYS A 94 8.70 10.22 -12.14
C LYS A 94 9.06 11.39 -11.23
N ARG A 95 10.00 11.18 -10.29
CA ARG A 95 10.46 12.21 -9.37
C ARG A 95 11.98 12.21 -9.37
N ALA A 96 12.55 13.37 -9.11
CA ALA A 96 14.01 13.50 -9.14
C ALA A 96 14.69 12.60 -8.10
N ASP A 97 14.08 12.42 -6.93
CA ASP A 97 14.68 11.57 -5.90
C ASP A 97 14.67 10.10 -6.28
N GLU A 98 13.90 9.69 -7.26
CA GLU A 98 13.92 8.29 -7.71
C GLU A 98 15.20 7.97 -8.47
N ILE A 99 15.86 8.98 -9.04
CA ILE A 99 17.20 8.79 -9.60
C ILE A 99 18.15 8.31 -8.52
N THR A 100 18.17 9.01 -7.39
CA THR A 100 19.08 8.67 -6.29
C THR A 100 18.69 7.35 -5.63
N GLU A 101 17.39 7.07 -5.57
CA GLU A 101 16.92 5.82 -4.98
C GLU A 101 17.30 4.61 -5.84
N ILE A 102 17.25 4.73 -7.16
CA ILE A 102 17.72 3.66 -8.04
C ILE A 102 19.21 3.39 -7.79
N LEU A 103 20.01 4.44 -7.70
CA LEU A 103 21.46 4.27 -7.47
C LEU A 103 21.72 3.69 -6.10
N ALA A 104 21.01 4.12 -5.09
CA ALA A 104 21.17 3.58 -3.73
C ALA A 104 20.85 2.09 -3.70
N TYR A 105 19.72 1.69 -4.31
CA TYR A 105 19.38 0.27 -4.33
C TYR A 105 20.35 -0.52 -5.20
N TYR A 106 20.82 0.06 -6.31
CA TYR A 106 21.79 -0.59 -7.17
C TYR A 106 23.07 -0.91 -6.37
N GLN A 107 23.51 0.01 -5.53
CA GLN A 107 24.68 -0.24 -4.69
C GLN A 107 24.44 -1.40 -3.73
N ILE A 108 23.29 -1.42 -3.08
CA ILE A 108 22.93 -2.50 -2.16
C ILE A 108 22.91 -3.84 -2.90
N ALA A 109 22.24 -3.87 -4.05
CA ALA A 109 22.06 -5.12 -4.81
C ALA A 109 23.35 -5.65 -5.40
N ASN A 110 24.32 -4.78 -5.65
CA ASN A 110 25.55 -5.16 -6.34
C ASN A 110 26.80 -5.14 -5.46
N THR A 111 26.63 -5.02 -4.16
CA THR A 111 27.78 -5.09 -3.24
C THR A 111 28.32 -6.53 -3.23
N ARG A 112 29.62 -6.65 -3.47
CA ARG A 112 30.28 -7.95 -3.47
C ARG A 112 30.69 -8.32 -2.05
N GLU A 113 30.42 -9.56 -1.68
CA GLU A 113 30.85 -10.08 -0.39
C GLU A 113 32.38 -10.05 -0.27
N GLY A 114 32.85 -9.56 0.86
CA GLY A 114 34.27 -9.55 1.15
C GLY A 114 35.08 -8.49 0.46
N THR A 115 34.46 -7.58 -0.28
CA THR A 115 35.15 -6.45 -0.90
C THR A 115 34.30 -5.19 -0.73
N LYS A 116 35.02 -4.05 -0.84
CA LYS A 116 34.33 -2.76 -0.84
C LYS A 116 34.07 -2.25 -2.26
N LYS A 117 34.46 -3.00 -3.26
CA LYS A 117 34.26 -2.60 -4.64
C LYS A 117 32.86 -2.94 -5.10
N LEU A 118 32.20 -1.98 -5.71
CA LEU A 118 30.88 -2.18 -6.30
C LEU A 118 31.02 -2.61 -7.75
N ASN A 119 30.02 -3.30 -8.25
CA ASN A 119 29.96 -3.58 -9.66
C ASN A 119 29.77 -2.27 -10.42
N ARG A 120 30.30 -2.26 -11.66
CA ARG A 120 30.15 -1.10 -12.53
C ARG A 120 28.65 -0.84 -12.77
N LEU A 121 28.29 0.42 -12.85
CA LEU A 121 26.90 0.80 -13.14
C LEU A 121 26.51 0.26 -14.51
N SER A 122 25.34 -0.38 -14.57
CA SER A 122 24.78 -0.86 -15.83
C SER A 122 24.69 0.28 -16.85
N LYS A 123 25.14 0.02 -18.07
CA LYS A 123 25.08 1.01 -19.13
C LYS A 123 23.65 1.43 -19.44
N GLN A 124 22.71 0.50 -19.42
CA GLN A 124 21.30 0.83 -19.69
C GLN A 124 20.67 1.62 -18.57
N ILE A 125 21.01 1.30 -17.31
CA ILE A 125 20.54 2.12 -16.18
C ILE A 125 21.13 3.52 -16.33
N GLN A 126 22.41 3.61 -16.65
CA GLN A 126 23.04 4.91 -16.84
C GLN A 126 22.32 5.72 -17.92
N LYS A 127 22.04 5.11 -19.07
CA LYS A 127 21.37 5.80 -20.17
C LYS A 127 19.97 6.24 -19.76
N GLY A 128 19.22 5.41 -19.05
CA GLY A 128 17.90 5.78 -18.58
C GLY A 128 17.94 6.92 -17.58
N LEU A 129 18.93 6.92 -16.70
CA LEU A 129 19.10 8.00 -15.73
C LEU A 129 19.55 9.30 -16.38
N ILE A 130 20.36 9.22 -17.45
CA ILE A 130 20.72 10.42 -18.20
C ILE A 130 19.47 11.09 -18.76
N GLU A 131 18.58 10.31 -19.33
CA GLU A 131 17.30 10.84 -19.83
C GLU A 131 16.49 11.43 -18.68
N SER A 132 16.46 10.77 -17.55
CA SER A 132 15.71 11.25 -16.39
C SER A 132 16.26 12.58 -15.87
N PHE A 133 17.58 12.70 -15.77
CA PHE A 133 18.19 13.96 -15.38
C PHE A 133 17.79 15.11 -16.28
N ASN A 134 17.57 14.83 -17.55
CA ASN A 134 17.22 15.90 -18.52
C ASN A 134 15.72 16.21 -18.58
N ARG A 135 14.90 15.48 -17.81
CA ARG A 135 13.47 15.74 -17.79
C ARG A 135 13.03 16.69 -16.69
N PHE A 136 13.84 16.85 -15.65
CA PHE A 136 13.44 17.61 -14.48
C PHE A 136 14.01 19.01 -14.50
N ASP A 137 13.21 19.97 -14.05
CA ASP A 137 13.65 21.36 -13.95
C ASP A 137 14.22 21.64 -12.55
N GLU A 138 14.69 22.87 -12.35
CA GLU A 138 15.31 23.24 -11.07
C GLU A 138 14.35 23.06 -9.91
N TYR A 139 13.08 23.42 -10.07
CA TYR A 139 12.09 23.25 -9.00
C TYR A 139 11.95 21.78 -8.61
N GLN A 140 11.87 20.90 -9.60
CA GLN A 140 11.69 19.48 -9.34
C GLN A 140 12.91 18.88 -8.63
N PHE A 141 14.10 19.28 -9.01
CA PHE A 141 15.30 18.85 -8.30
C PHE A 141 15.34 19.39 -6.88
N ALA A 142 14.99 20.67 -6.72
CA ALA A 142 15.03 21.30 -5.39
C ALA A 142 13.99 20.67 -4.44
N LYS A 143 12.80 20.42 -4.97
CA LYS A 143 11.72 19.84 -4.18
C LYS A 143 12.07 18.47 -3.64
N TYR A 144 12.79 17.68 -4.44
CA TYR A 144 13.12 16.30 -4.09
C TYR A 144 14.58 16.10 -3.72
N ASN A 145 15.28 17.18 -3.39
CA ASN A 145 16.67 17.10 -2.96
C ASN A 145 16.70 16.80 -1.46
N THR A 146 16.59 15.53 -1.13
CA THR A 146 16.51 15.07 0.25
C THR A 146 17.83 14.47 0.70
N ASP A 147 18.01 14.41 2.01
CA ASP A 147 19.13 13.74 2.62
C ASP A 147 18.96 12.24 2.44
N SER A 148 19.81 11.64 1.62
CA SER A 148 19.70 10.22 1.33
C SER A 148 21.11 9.64 1.16
N ALA A 149 21.16 8.30 1.08
CA ALA A 149 22.45 7.60 0.94
C ALA A 149 23.22 8.06 -0.30
N VAL A 150 22.50 8.37 -1.36
CA VAL A 150 23.08 8.92 -2.58
C VAL A 150 22.42 10.28 -2.81
N SER A 151 23.21 11.35 -2.81
CA SER A 151 22.68 12.68 -3.07
C SER A 151 22.52 12.91 -4.57
N LEU A 152 21.80 13.98 -4.94
CA LEU A 152 21.71 14.37 -6.34
C LEU A 152 23.09 14.70 -6.90
N ARG A 153 23.94 15.32 -6.09
CA ARG A 153 25.32 15.61 -6.50
C ARG A 153 26.10 14.32 -6.77
N ASP A 154 25.99 13.35 -5.85
CA ASP A 154 26.62 12.04 -6.05
C ASP A 154 26.10 11.38 -7.33
N ALA A 155 24.80 11.48 -7.58
CA ALA A 155 24.18 10.88 -8.75
C ALA A 155 24.73 11.49 -10.04
N LEU A 156 24.91 12.80 -10.05
CA LEU A 156 25.51 13.46 -11.22
C LEU A 156 26.91 12.91 -11.51
N PHE A 157 27.70 12.71 -10.46
CA PHE A 157 29.06 12.19 -10.65
C PHE A 157 29.08 10.72 -11.03
N LEU A 158 28.06 9.97 -10.64
CA LEU A 158 27.97 8.56 -11.02
C LEU A 158 27.45 8.37 -12.44
N VAL A 159 26.50 9.19 -12.83
CA VAL A 159 25.79 9.01 -14.11
C VAL A 159 26.45 9.78 -15.24
N HIS A 160 27.08 10.90 -14.93
CA HIS A 160 27.72 11.78 -15.93
C HIS A 160 26.76 12.19 -17.04
N PRO A 161 25.59 12.76 -16.70
CA PRO A 161 24.64 13.11 -17.76
C PRO A 161 25.12 14.32 -18.53
N LYS A 162 25.01 14.23 -19.85
CA LYS A 162 25.22 15.40 -20.71
C LYS A 162 23.92 16.18 -20.75
N ALA A 163 23.98 17.46 -20.43
CA ALA A 163 22.79 18.30 -20.43
C ALA A 163 22.26 18.50 -21.85
N LYS A 164 20.95 18.50 -21.99
CA LYS A 164 20.31 18.64 -23.30
C LYS A 164 20.47 20.04 -23.88
N ASP A 165 20.66 21.05 -23.02
CA ASP A 165 20.83 22.44 -23.45
C ASP A 165 21.50 23.24 -22.34
N GLU A 166 21.69 24.53 -22.58
CA GLU A 166 22.36 25.41 -21.62
C GLU A 166 21.55 25.62 -20.35
N VAL A 167 20.23 25.64 -20.48
CA VAL A 167 19.37 25.80 -19.30
C VAL A 167 19.56 24.61 -18.35
N GLN A 168 19.57 23.41 -18.91
CA GLN A 168 19.73 22.21 -18.11
C GLN A 168 21.14 22.13 -17.52
N GLN A 169 22.15 22.58 -18.27
CA GLN A 169 23.52 22.61 -17.74
C GLN A 169 23.59 23.53 -16.51
N ALA A 170 22.93 24.68 -16.58
CA ALA A 170 22.90 25.59 -15.44
C ALA A 170 22.26 24.94 -14.22
N VAL A 171 21.21 24.14 -14.41
CA VAL A 171 20.59 23.42 -13.31
C VAL A 171 21.56 22.39 -12.74
N PHE A 172 22.24 21.63 -13.59
CA PHE A 172 23.24 20.66 -13.12
C PHE A 172 24.35 21.35 -12.32
N ASP A 173 24.81 22.52 -12.81
CA ASP A 173 25.84 23.29 -12.09
C ASP A 173 25.36 23.69 -10.70
N LYS A 174 24.10 24.06 -10.56
CA LYS A 174 23.51 24.42 -9.27
C LYS A 174 23.44 23.20 -8.32
N ILE A 175 23.16 22.02 -8.87
CA ILE A 175 23.16 20.81 -8.05
C ILE A 175 24.57 20.57 -7.49
N VAL A 176 25.58 20.68 -8.35
CA VAL A 176 26.96 20.45 -7.95
C VAL A 176 27.40 21.44 -6.90
N SER A 177 27.07 22.70 -7.06
CA SER A 177 27.49 23.76 -6.15
C SER A 177 26.60 23.90 -4.91
N GLY A 178 25.49 23.15 -4.85
CA GLY A 178 24.59 23.23 -3.72
C GLY A 178 23.75 24.51 -3.70
N GLN A 179 23.51 25.10 -4.88
CA GLN A 179 22.85 26.40 -4.99
C GLN A 179 21.48 26.32 -5.67
N LEU A 180 20.80 25.16 -5.59
CA LEU A 180 19.43 25.09 -6.06
C LEU A 180 18.56 26.08 -5.29
N ALA A 181 17.66 26.74 -5.98
CA ALA A 181 16.75 27.70 -5.35
C ALA A 181 15.86 26.96 -4.35
N ILE A 182 15.54 27.61 -3.25
CA ILE A 182 14.63 27.05 -2.28
C ILE A 182 13.25 26.93 -2.94
N PRO A 183 12.67 25.73 -2.98
CA PRO A 183 11.39 25.57 -3.69
C PRO A 183 10.23 26.09 -2.84
N TYR A 184 9.18 26.56 -3.52
CA TYR A 184 7.96 26.96 -2.84
C TYR A 184 7.14 25.67 -2.60
N THR A 185 7.22 25.17 -1.37
CA THR A 185 6.46 23.99 -0.97
C THR A 185 5.85 24.27 0.39
N TRP A 186 4.86 23.43 0.77
CA TRP A 186 4.26 23.62 2.09
C TRP A 186 5.29 23.39 3.20
N GLU A 187 6.22 22.44 2.99
CA GLU A 187 7.25 22.17 4.00
C GLU A 187 8.16 23.36 4.20
N THR A 188 8.67 23.94 3.11
CA THR A 188 9.62 25.06 3.22
C THR A 188 8.93 26.29 3.75
N GLU A 189 7.70 26.56 3.31
CA GLU A 189 6.99 27.77 3.73
C GLU A 189 6.64 27.73 5.21
N LEU A 190 6.16 26.58 5.71
CA LEU A 190 5.85 26.46 7.15
C LEU A 190 7.12 26.44 7.99
N SER A 191 8.19 25.83 7.48
CA SER A 191 9.47 25.81 8.20
C SER A 191 10.02 27.23 8.36
N GLU A 192 9.98 28.04 7.30
CA GLU A 192 10.44 29.41 7.36
C GLU A 192 9.59 30.24 8.33
N LEU A 193 8.27 30.02 8.31
CA LEU A 193 7.39 30.71 9.22
C LEU A 193 7.71 30.36 10.68
N GLY A 194 8.02 29.09 10.93
CA GLY A 194 8.34 28.63 12.26
C GLY A 194 9.62 29.24 12.84
N LYS A 195 10.51 29.74 11.98
CA LYS A 195 11.76 30.39 12.41
C LYS A 195 11.57 31.84 12.79
N GLN A 196 10.43 32.44 12.46
CA GLN A 196 10.19 33.85 12.72
C GLN A 196 9.78 34.07 14.18
N ALA A 197 10.09 35.28 14.70
CA ALA A 197 9.67 35.67 15.98
C ALA A 197 8.30 36.31 15.90
N PHE A 198 7.43 35.98 16.84
CA PHE A 198 6.09 36.55 16.90
C PHE A 198 5.84 37.20 18.25
N GLU A 199 4.96 38.19 18.26
CA GLU A 199 4.64 38.93 19.44
C GLU A 199 4.06 38.04 20.53
N ASN A 200 3.22 37.07 20.14
CA ASN A 200 2.63 36.09 21.06
C ASN A 200 2.16 34.90 20.30
N GLU A 201 1.61 33.91 21.01
CA GLU A 201 1.14 32.67 20.37
C GLU A 201 -0.05 32.90 19.44
N LYS A 202 -0.89 33.88 19.77
CA LYS A 202 -2.04 34.23 18.95
C LYS A 202 -1.60 34.78 17.59
N ALA A 203 -0.58 35.64 17.59
CA ALA A 203 -0.03 36.18 16.35
C ALA A 203 0.58 35.08 15.49
N LYS A 204 1.27 34.13 16.12
CA LYS A 204 1.86 33.00 15.41
C LYS A 204 0.78 32.14 14.82
N ALA A 205 -0.28 31.84 15.58
CA ALA A 205 -1.37 31.01 15.08
C ALA A 205 -2.07 31.67 13.89
N GLN A 206 -2.24 32.98 13.93
CA GLN A 206 -2.83 33.71 12.82
C GLN A 206 -1.95 33.63 11.59
N ALA A 207 -0.65 33.75 11.75
CA ALA A 207 0.29 33.65 10.59
C ALA A 207 0.26 32.25 9.99
N VAL A 208 0.21 31.21 10.81
CA VAL A 208 0.13 29.84 10.34
C VAL A 208 -1.18 29.62 9.56
N SER A 209 -2.28 30.13 10.10
CA SER A 209 -3.59 30.01 9.48
C SER A 209 -3.61 30.65 8.10
N GLU A 210 -3.04 31.85 8.00
CA GLU A 210 -2.97 32.58 6.74
C GLU A 210 -2.03 31.88 5.74
N LYS A 211 -0.95 31.30 6.25
CA LYS A 211 -0.01 30.56 5.39
C LYS A 211 -0.69 29.33 4.78
N TRP A 212 -1.46 28.59 5.56
CA TRP A 212 -2.20 27.46 5.00
C TRP A 212 -3.18 27.91 3.92
N GLU A 213 -3.88 29.04 4.14
CA GLU A 213 -4.78 29.54 3.11
C GLU A 213 -4.02 29.88 1.84
N GLU A 214 -2.88 30.54 1.98
CA GLU A 214 -2.01 30.87 0.82
C GLU A 214 -1.59 29.59 0.08
N LEU A 215 -1.12 28.60 0.81
CA LEU A 215 -0.63 27.37 0.23
C LEU A 215 -1.73 26.61 -0.52
N VAL A 216 -2.89 26.48 0.11
CA VAL A 216 -4.00 25.78 -0.53
C VAL A 216 -4.48 26.53 -1.77
N SER A 217 -4.59 27.87 -1.67
CA SER A 217 -5.03 28.70 -2.77
C SER A 217 -4.06 28.69 -3.96
N SER A 218 -2.77 28.50 -3.67
CA SER A 218 -1.75 28.51 -4.71
C SER A 218 -1.84 27.34 -5.68
N GLY A 219 -2.48 26.26 -5.25
CA GLY A 219 -2.52 25.03 -6.04
C GLY A 219 -1.22 24.23 -6.00
N GLN A 220 -0.26 24.63 -5.16
CA GLN A 220 1.04 23.98 -5.10
C GLN A 220 1.07 22.77 -4.14
N VAL A 221 0.03 22.59 -3.34
CA VAL A 221 -0.03 21.45 -2.43
C VAL A 221 -0.78 20.31 -3.11
N GLY A 222 -0.09 19.20 -3.32
CA GLY A 222 -0.68 18.09 -4.05
C GLY A 222 -1.73 17.35 -3.23
N TYR A 223 -2.48 16.49 -3.91
CA TYR A 223 -3.61 15.78 -3.31
C TYR A 223 -3.20 14.97 -2.07
N MET A 224 -2.13 14.18 -2.20
CA MET A 224 -1.68 13.36 -1.06
C MET A 224 -1.23 14.22 0.11
N ALA A 225 -0.56 15.34 -0.17
CA ALA A 225 -0.12 16.24 0.90
C ALA A 225 -1.29 16.87 1.61
N LEU A 226 -2.34 17.25 0.87
CA LEU A 226 -3.57 17.79 1.48
C LEU A 226 -4.22 16.74 2.37
N LEU A 227 -4.31 15.51 1.89
CA LEU A 227 -4.91 14.42 2.66
C LEU A 227 -4.11 14.17 3.95
N ARG A 228 -2.78 14.13 3.82
CA ARG A 228 -1.91 13.88 4.97
C ARG A 228 -1.94 15.01 5.98
N ASN A 229 -2.15 16.23 5.52
CA ASN A 229 -2.17 17.42 6.39
C ASN A 229 -3.59 17.84 6.78
N LEU A 230 -4.59 17.01 6.54
CA LEU A 230 -5.97 17.42 6.77
C LEU A 230 -6.20 17.81 8.22
N ARG A 231 -5.62 17.08 9.18
CA ARG A 231 -5.77 17.44 10.58
C ARG A 231 -5.23 18.84 10.85
N ASN A 232 -4.07 19.18 10.31
CA ASN A 232 -3.49 20.51 10.45
C ASN A 232 -4.39 21.57 9.84
N ILE A 233 -4.95 21.28 8.67
CA ILE A 233 -5.80 22.23 7.97
C ILE A 233 -7.10 22.44 8.75
N VAL A 234 -7.67 21.38 9.30
CA VAL A 234 -8.88 21.49 10.13
C VAL A 234 -8.61 22.36 11.36
N THR A 235 -7.48 22.13 12.04
CA THR A 235 -7.24 22.76 13.34
C THR A 235 -6.51 24.09 13.25
N LYS A 236 -5.78 24.35 12.17
CA LYS A 236 -4.86 25.48 12.11
C LYS A 236 -5.06 26.41 10.92
N SER A 237 -6.04 26.17 10.06
CA SER A 237 -6.23 27.05 8.92
C SER A 237 -7.56 27.79 8.99
N THR A 238 -7.86 28.53 7.93
CA THR A 238 -9.10 29.29 7.83
C THR A 238 -10.24 28.39 7.31
N ASP A 239 -11.47 28.85 7.48
CA ASP A 239 -12.63 28.17 6.93
C ASP A 239 -12.53 28.09 5.40
N LYS A 240 -12.03 29.15 4.78
CA LYS A 240 -11.86 29.17 3.34
C LYS A 240 -10.86 28.09 2.88
N ALA A 241 -9.72 27.97 3.57
CA ALA A 241 -8.71 26.98 3.22
C ALA A 241 -9.27 25.56 3.39
N LEU A 242 -10.02 25.34 4.46
CA LEU A 242 -10.63 24.03 4.67
C LEU A 242 -11.62 23.70 3.57
N ASP A 243 -12.51 24.63 3.24
CA ASP A 243 -13.51 24.38 2.19
C ASP A 243 -12.83 24.08 0.84
N MET A 244 -11.79 24.82 0.50
CA MET A 244 -11.04 24.58 -0.72
C MET A 244 -10.39 23.18 -0.70
N THR A 245 -9.80 22.83 0.45
CA THR A 245 -9.17 21.52 0.62
C THR A 245 -10.18 20.40 0.42
N LEU A 246 -11.34 20.52 1.07
CA LEU A 246 -12.35 19.47 0.97
C LEU A 246 -12.92 19.35 -0.42
N ASN A 247 -13.05 20.47 -1.16
CA ASN A 247 -13.47 20.42 -2.54
C ASN A 247 -12.46 19.67 -3.41
N ILE A 248 -11.17 19.88 -3.14
CA ILE A 248 -10.13 19.17 -3.88
C ILE A 248 -10.16 17.68 -3.54
N LEU A 249 -10.26 17.35 -2.26
CA LEU A 249 -10.23 15.96 -1.81
C LEU A 249 -11.44 15.16 -2.29
N THR A 250 -12.56 15.79 -2.57
CA THR A 250 -13.76 15.12 -3.04
C THR A 250 -13.97 15.24 -4.54
N ASN A 251 -13.05 15.88 -5.25
CA ASN A 251 -13.15 16.02 -6.71
C ASN A 251 -12.84 14.67 -7.37
N GLU A 252 -13.78 14.17 -8.15
CA GLU A 252 -13.68 12.84 -8.72
C GLU A 252 -12.44 12.67 -9.60
N TYR A 253 -12.17 13.66 -10.44
CA TYR A 253 -10.99 13.60 -11.32
C TYR A 253 -9.69 13.55 -10.50
N ARG A 254 -9.61 14.39 -9.46
CA ARG A 254 -8.43 14.45 -8.61
C ARG A 254 -8.24 13.14 -7.83
N ILE A 255 -9.34 12.55 -7.36
CA ILE A 255 -9.29 11.27 -6.64
C ILE A 255 -8.73 10.19 -7.57
N ARG A 256 -9.26 10.09 -8.78
CA ARG A 256 -8.82 9.05 -9.71
C ARG A 256 -7.37 9.25 -10.14
N LYS A 257 -6.97 10.50 -10.33
CA LYS A 257 -5.60 10.80 -10.72
C LYS A 257 -4.61 10.52 -9.60
N ALA A 258 -5.00 10.78 -8.35
CA ALA A 258 -4.12 10.59 -7.20
C ALA A 258 -3.85 9.13 -6.89
N LYS A 259 -4.80 8.25 -7.22
CA LYS A 259 -4.68 6.79 -7.03
C LYS A 259 -4.31 6.43 -5.59
N GLN A 260 -4.89 7.16 -4.63
CA GLN A 260 -4.65 6.86 -3.22
C GLN A 260 -5.42 5.61 -2.81
N MET A 261 -4.76 4.78 -2.02
CA MET A 261 -5.41 3.58 -1.49
C MET A 261 -6.44 3.95 -0.42
N PRO A 262 -7.55 3.21 -0.35
CA PRO A 262 -8.55 3.47 0.70
C PRO A 262 -7.97 3.53 2.11
N PHE A 263 -6.89 2.80 2.40
CA PHE A 263 -6.27 2.85 3.70
C PHE A 263 -5.80 4.27 4.05
N ARG A 264 -5.40 5.06 3.07
CA ARG A 264 -4.98 6.44 3.30
C ARG A 264 -6.15 7.29 3.80
N TYR A 265 -7.33 7.07 3.26
CA TYR A 265 -8.52 7.79 3.73
C TYR A 265 -8.91 7.35 5.13
N LEU A 266 -8.77 6.05 5.42
CA LEU A 266 -9.03 5.56 6.77
C LEU A 266 -8.07 6.21 7.76
N SER A 267 -6.79 6.29 7.42
CA SER A 267 -5.79 6.91 8.30
C SER A 267 -6.16 8.36 8.59
N ALA A 268 -6.55 9.11 7.56
CA ALA A 268 -6.98 10.50 7.74
C ALA A 268 -8.24 10.57 8.60
N PHE A 269 -9.19 9.66 8.35
CA PHE A 269 -10.41 9.61 9.14
C PHE A 269 -10.11 9.41 10.63
N LEU A 270 -9.24 8.45 10.94
CA LEU A 270 -8.94 8.15 12.34
C LEU A 270 -8.24 9.31 13.02
N GLU A 271 -7.37 10.04 12.31
CA GLU A 271 -6.72 11.22 12.88
C GLU A 271 -7.72 12.33 13.16
N ILE A 272 -8.66 12.55 12.25
CA ILE A 272 -9.70 13.59 12.45
C ILE A 272 -10.67 13.16 13.55
N ASP A 273 -11.04 11.88 13.56
CA ASP A 273 -11.99 11.37 14.54
C ASP A 273 -11.46 11.49 15.97
N LYS A 274 -10.14 11.43 16.17
CA LYS A 274 -9.54 11.64 17.48
C LYS A 274 -9.86 13.03 18.04
N LEU A 275 -10.02 14.00 17.15
CA LEU A 275 -10.32 15.36 17.57
C LEU A 275 -11.68 15.45 18.25
N THR A 276 -12.63 14.59 17.91
CA THR A 276 -13.96 14.61 18.52
C THR A 276 -13.92 14.20 19.99
N LYS A 277 -12.86 13.55 20.41
CA LYS A 277 -12.72 13.06 21.78
C LYS A 277 -11.98 14.04 22.70
N GLU A 278 -11.50 15.14 22.13
CA GLU A 278 -10.81 16.15 22.94
C GLU A 278 -11.83 17.05 23.62
N THR A 279 -11.61 17.31 24.90
CA THR A 279 -12.58 18.04 25.72
C THR A 279 -12.59 19.53 25.48
N SER A 280 -11.57 20.11 24.86
CA SER A 280 -11.42 21.53 24.64
C SER A 280 -11.95 22.05 23.31
N ILE A 281 -12.70 21.23 22.58
CA ILE A 281 -13.17 21.60 21.25
C ILE A 281 -14.35 22.55 21.30
N PHE A 282 -14.27 23.66 20.57
CA PHE A 282 -15.35 24.61 20.41
C PHE A 282 -16.36 24.14 19.37
N GLU A 283 -17.57 24.72 19.41
CA GLU A 283 -18.65 24.35 18.48
C GLU A 283 -18.25 24.57 17.02
N GLY A 284 -17.54 25.66 16.73
CA GLY A 284 -17.09 25.92 15.39
C GLY A 284 -16.14 24.84 14.85
N GLU A 285 -15.28 24.34 15.71
CA GLU A 285 -14.36 23.25 15.34
C GLU A 285 -15.08 21.94 15.14
N LYS A 286 -16.16 21.71 15.90
CA LYS A 286 -16.98 20.50 15.70
C LYS A 286 -17.59 20.48 14.30
N ALA A 287 -18.02 21.64 13.82
CA ALA A 287 -18.58 21.73 12.46
C ALA A 287 -17.52 21.43 11.40
N LYS A 288 -16.29 21.94 11.61
CA LYS A 288 -15.17 21.66 10.70
C LYS A 288 -14.83 20.17 10.67
N ILE A 289 -14.80 19.54 11.85
CA ILE A 289 -14.51 18.12 11.96
C ILE A 289 -15.56 17.30 11.22
N LYS A 290 -16.82 17.65 11.42
CA LYS A 290 -17.93 16.94 10.77
C LYS A 290 -17.84 17.06 9.24
N LYS A 291 -17.52 18.25 8.74
CA LYS A 291 -17.33 18.45 7.30
C LYS A 291 -16.19 17.58 6.76
N ALA A 292 -15.08 17.54 7.49
CA ALA A 292 -13.91 16.78 7.07
C ALA A 292 -14.23 15.29 7.03
N LEU A 293 -14.91 14.79 8.05
CA LEU A 293 -15.28 13.36 8.09
C LEU A 293 -16.21 12.99 6.94
N ALA A 294 -17.18 13.85 6.64
CA ALA A 294 -18.09 13.60 5.53
C ALA A 294 -17.34 13.60 4.18
N ALA A 295 -16.40 14.53 4.03
CA ALA A 295 -15.60 14.60 2.80
C ALA A 295 -14.74 13.34 2.62
N LEU A 296 -14.15 12.85 3.71
CA LEU A 296 -13.34 11.63 3.64
C LEU A 296 -14.19 10.42 3.26
N GLU A 297 -15.40 10.34 3.79
CA GLU A 297 -16.31 9.26 3.43
C GLU A 297 -16.63 9.30 1.94
N LYS A 298 -16.95 10.48 1.43
CA LYS A 298 -17.26 10.64 0.00
C LYS A 298 -16.06 10.28 -0.86
N ALA A 299 -14.88 10.76 -0.50
CA ALA A 299 -13.68 10.48 -1.28
C ALA A 299 -13.36 8.99 -1.29
N LEU A 300 -13.50 8.34 -0.12
CA LEU A 300 -13.26 6.91 -0.03
C LEU A 300 -14.21 6.13 -0.95
N VAL A 301 -15.49 6.47 -0.93
CA VAL A 301 -16.47 5.78 -1.78
C VAL A 301 -16.12 5.94 -3.25
N ILE A 302 -15.75 7.16 -3.65
CA ILE A 302 -15.36 7.39 -5.06
C ILE A 302 -14.11 6.57 -5.40
N SER A 303 -13.15 6.50 -4.50
CA SER A 303 -11.90 5.76 -4.77
C SER A 303 -12.15 4.27 -4.92
N CYS A 304 -13.24 3.76 -4.38
CA CYS A 304 -13.59 2.34 -4.42
C CYS A 304 -14.48 1.96 -5.60
N ASP A 305 -14.88 2.93 -6.44
CA ASP A 305 -15.82 2.64 -7.52
C ASP A 305 -15.32 1.58 -8.49
N ASN A 306 -14.01 1.47 -8.65
CA ASN A 306 -13.43 0.54 -9.61
C ASN A 306 -13.05 -0.82 -9.01
N ILE A 307 -13.37 -1.06 -7.75
CA ILE A 307 -13.11 -2.36 -7.16
C ILE A 307 -14.06 -3.38 -7.78
N PRO A 308 -13.53 -4.43 -8.41
CA PRO A 308 -14.41 -5.42 -9.03
C PRO A 308 -15.16 -6.22 -7.98
N THR A 309 -16.40 -6.57 -8.30
CA THR A 309 -17.23 -7.38 -7.43
C THR A 309 -17.34 -8.80 -7.97
N ARG A 310 -17.50 -9.75 -7.07
CA ARG A 310 -17.72 -11.15 -7.44
C ARG A 310 -19.05 -11.64 -6.88
N LYS A 311 -19.74 -12.39 -7.68
CA LYS A 311 -21.00 -13.02 -7.24
C LYS A 311 -20.66 -14.16 -6.29
N GLY A 312 -21.64 -14.52 -5.49
CA GLY A 312 -21.55 -15.66 -4.60
C GLY A 312 -21.43 -15.25 -3.15
N LYS A 313 -21.44 -16.25 -2.31
CA LYS A 313 -21.42 -16.06 -0.86
C LYS A 313 -19.95 -16.06 -0.38
N THR A 314 -19.56 -14.96 0.24
CA THR A 314 -18.22 -14.79 0.76
C THR A 314 -18.25 -14.69 2.28
N VAL A 315 -17.37 -15.43 2.93
CA VAL A 315 -17.15 -15.33 4.36
C VAL A 315 -15.79 -14.68 4.60
N ILE A 316 -15.76 -13.66 5.43
CA ILE A 316 -14.51 -12.98 5.77
C ILE A 316 -14.22 -13.26 7.24
N LEU A 317 -13.07 -13.84 7.48
CA LEU A 317 -12.60 -14.13 8.83
C LEU A 317 -11.41 -13.22 9.12
N SER A 318 -11.58 -12.35 10.10
CA SER A 318 -10.55 -11.38 10.46
C SER A 318 -9.94 -11.74 11.80
N ASP A 319 -8.64 -11.93 11.81
CA ASP A 319 -7.91 -12.22 13.05
C ASP A 319 -7.74 -10.92 13.83
N ASN A 320 -8.32 -10.88 15.01
CA ASN A 320 -8.20 -9.73 15.91
C ASN A 320 -7.46 -10.11 17.18
N SER A 321 -6.53 -11.03 17.07
CA SER A 321 -5.70 -11.44 18.21
C SER A 321 -4.79 -10.30 18.67
N GLY A 322 -4.16 -10.48 19.80
CA GLY A 322 -3.29 -9.46 20.38
C GLY A 322 -2.16 -9.02 19.46
N SER A 323 -1.62 -9.97 18.69
CA SER A 323 -0.52 -9.66 17.78
C SER A 323 -0.94 -8.71 16.66
N MET A 324 -2.22 -8.73 16.31
CA MET A 324 -2.76 -7.83 15.27
C MET A 324 -3.26 -6.51 15.84
N TYR A 325 -3.50 -6.47 17.15
CA TYR A 325 -4.21 -5.33 17.77
C TYR A 325 -3.30 -4.34 18.50
N GLY A 326 -2.03 -4.62 18.65
CA GLY A 326 -1.11 -3.67 19.26
C GLY A 326 -0.29 -4.28 20.38
N ASP A 327 0.52 -5.26 20.05
CA ASP A 327 1.41 -5.85 21.03
C ASP A 327 2.51 -4.87 21.43
N ARG A 328 3.23 -5.18 22.49
CA ARG A 328 4.25 -4.31 23.04
C ARG A 328 5.44 -4.11 22.12
N GLY A 329 5.68 -5.02 21.21
CA GLY A 329 6.79 -4.92 20.30
C GLY A 329 6.53 -4.06 19.08
N GLY A 330 5.34 -3.50 18.97
CA GLY A 330 4.96 -2.71 17.80
C GLY A 330 4.84 -3.51 16.53
N LYS A 331 4.82 -4.83 16.66
CA LYS A 331 4.76 -5.70 15.48
C LYS A 331 3.43 -5.65 14.78
N SER A 332 2.40 -5.20 15.48
CA SER A 332 1.07 -5.08 14.90
C SER A 332 0.86 -3.78 14.14
N LEU A 333 1.81 -2.86 14.19
CA LEU A 333 1.71 -1.61 13.44
C LEU A 333 2.01 -1.83 11.97
N VAL A 334 1.37 -1.06 11.12
CA VAL A 334 1.59 -1.13 9.68
C VAL A 334 3.04 -0.79 9.35
N SER A 335 3.58 0.20 10.05
CA SER A 335 4.99 0.52 9.98
C SER A 335 5.39 1.12 11.33
N ALA A 336 6.70 1.22 11.55
CA ALA A 336 7.21 1.76 12.81
C ALA A 336 6.77 3.21 13.04
N MET A 337 6.49 3.95 11.98
CA MET A 337 6.09 5.35 12.06
C MET A 337 4.58 5.54 12.05
N SER A 338 3.81 4.48 11.89
CA SER A 338 2.37 4.57 11.76
C SER A 338 1.68 4.17 13.06
N GLU A 339 0.58 4.86 13.38
CA GLU A 339 -0.28 4.44 14.49
C GLU A 339 -1.30 3.38 14.06
N ARG A 340 -1.32 3.05 12.76
CA ARG A 340 -2.30 2.08 12.23
C ARG A 340 -1.83 0.67 12.53
N LYS A 341 -2.79 -0.16 12.93
CA LYS A 341 -2.53 -1.56 13.29
C LYS A 341 -2.90 -2.48 12.14
N THR A 342 -2.32 -3.67 12.13
CA THR A 342 -2.69 -4.67 11.12
C THR A 342 -4.17 -5.05 11.23
N SER A 343 -4.74 -5.01 12.43
CA SER A 343 -6.18 -5.26 12.57
C SER A 343 -7.01 -4.18 11.87
N ASP A 344 -6.53 -2.93 11.82
CA ASP A 344 -7.23 -1.88 11.09
C ASP A 344 -7.32 -2.22 9.60
N ILE A 345 -6.24 -2.76 9.04
CA ILE A 345 -6.21 -3.15 7.64
C ILE A 345 -7.21 -4.28 7.38
N ALA A 346 -7.18 -5.31 8.23
CA ALA A 346 -8.10 -6.44 8.07
C ALA A 346 -9.54 -5.99 8.17
N ASN A 347 -9.84 -5.12 9.14
CA ASN A 347 -11.21 -4.64 9.34
C ASN A 347 -11.66 -3.75 8.18
N LEU A 348 -10.76 -2.93 7.65
CA LEU A 348 -11.10 -2.11 6.49
C LEU A 348 -11.40 -2.98 5.27
N PHE A 349 -10.58 -4.01 5.02
CA PHE A 349 -10.83 -4.93 3.90
C PHE A 349 -12.20 -5.58 4.05
N ALA A 350 -12.56 -5.99 5.26
CA ALA A 350 -13.87 -6.60 5.49
C ALA A 350 -14.99 -5.62 5.15
N VAL A 351 -14.84 -4.38 5.55
CA VAL A 351 -15.85 -3.34 5.28
C VAL A 351 -15.93 -3.05 3.78
N LEU A 352 -14.80 -2.95 3.11
CA LEU A 352 -14.77 -2.68 1.67
C LEU A 352 -15.40 -3.83 0.88
N TYR A 353 -15.17 -5.02 1.30
CA TYR A 353 -15.75 -6.20 0.63
C TYR A 353 -17.29 -6.16 0.73
N UNK A 354 -17.73 -5.80 1.85
CA UNK A 354 -19.15 -5.69 2.00
C UNK A 354 -19.77 -4.63 1.16
N UNK A 355 -18.96 -3.79 0.83
CA UNK A 355 -19.47 -2.75 0.00
C UNK A 355 -19.45 -3.11 -1.46
N UNK A 356 -18.50 -3.94 -1.80
CA UNK A 356 -18.28 -4.32 -3.17
C UNK A 356 -18.91 -5.66 -3.45
N UNK A 357 -19.13 -6.41 -2.54
CA UNK A 357 -19.55 -7.74 -2.89
C UNK A 357 -20.93 -7.97 -2.40
N UNK A 358 -21.55 -8.78 -2.75
CA UNK A 358 -22.91 -9.07 -2.48
C UNK A 358 -23.10 -9.62 -1.12
N UNK A 359 -22.80 -10.45 -0.66
CA UNK A 359 -23.06 -11.03 0.62
C UNK A 359 -21.77 -11.21 1.37
N UNK A 360 -21.63 -10.58 2.25
CA UNK A 360 -20.45 -10.72 3.05
C UNK A 360 -20.80 -10.97 4.46
N UNK A 361 -20.21 -11.82 4.99
CA UNK A 361 -20.32 -12.17 6.38
C UNK A 361 -19.01 -11.82 7.00
N UNK A 362 -19.03 -11.06 7.80
CA UNK A 362 -17.82 -10.67 8.51
C UNK A 362 -17.81 -11.28 9.86
N UNK A 363 -16.95 -11.99 10.00
CA UNK A 363 -16.76 -12.65 11.25
C UNK A 363 -15.41 -12.20 11.77
N UNK A 364 -15.40 -11.94 12.84
CA UNK A 364 -14.16 -11.56 13.50
C UNK A 364 -13.64 -12.77 14.15
N UNK A 365 -12.64 -13.10 13.87
CA UNK A 365 -12.01 -14.37 14.12
C UNK A 365 -11.36 -14.52 15.47
N UNK A 366 -11.53 -14.19 16.22
CA UNK A 366 -11.08 -14.53 17.54
C UNK A 366 -12.02 -15.39 18.25
N UNK A 367 -12.99 -15.19 18.17
CA UNK A 367 -14.07 -15.94 18.75
C UNK A 367 -15.20 -15.88 17.79
N UNK A 368 -15.55 -16.33 17.19
CA UNK A 368 -16.57 -16.26 16.25
C UNK A 368 -17.62 -15.26 16.55
N ILE A 369 -17.33 -14.11 16.51
CA ILE A 369 -18.31 -13.04 16.72
C ILE A 369 -18.73 -12.52 15.34
N ASP A 370 -20.03 -12.55 15.12
CA ASP A 370 -20.59 -12.10 13.85
C ASP A 370 -20.78 -10.57 13.91
N ALA A 371 -20.08 -9.86 13.03
CA ALA A 371 -20.25 -8.42 12.92
C ALA A 371 -21.32 -8.14 11.85
N ASN A 372 -22.41 -7.57 12.26
CA ASN A 372 -23.49 -7.25 11.33
C ASN A 372 -23.19 -5.96 10.60
N LEU A 373 -22.72 -6.10 9.39
CA LEU A 373 -22.42 -4.96 8.53
C LEU A 373 -23.55 -4.75 7.54
N SER A 374 -23.81 -3.50 7.22
CA SER A 374 -24.89 -3.15 6.29
C SER A 374 -24.34 -2.24 5.19
N ARG A 375 -24.75 -2.53 3.95
CA ARG A 375 -24.35 -1.69 2.81
C ARG A 375 -24.98 -0.29 2.87
N SER A 376 -26.09 -0.14 3.57
CA SER A 376 -26.74 1.15 3.69
C SER A 376 -26.05 2.07 4.71
N VAL A 377 -25.15 1.51 5.52
CA VAL A 377 -24.38 2.28 6.50
C VAL A 377 -23.06 2.68 5.84
N ASN A 378 -22.55 3.87 6.18
CA ASN A 378 -21.32 4.31 5.53
C ASN A 378 -20.12 3.47 5.97
N VAL A 379 -19.05 3.57 5.19
CA VAL A 379 -17.87 2.73 5.37
C VAL A 379 -17.25 2.92 6.76
N PHE A 380 -17.16 4.16 7.22
CA PHE A 380 -16.51 4.40 8.51
C PHE A 380 -17.39 3.94 9.68
N GLU A 381 -18.69 4.02 9.56
CA GLU A 381 -19.60 3.47 10.57
C GLU A 381 -19.45 1.95 10.62
N ASN A 382 -19.40 1.29 9.48
CA ASN A 382 -19.17 -0.16 9.44
C ASN A 382 -17.82 -0.51 10.04
N PHE A 383 -16.79 0.30 9.77
CA PHE A 383 -15.47 0.09 10.36
C PHE A 383 -15.54 0.16 11.89
N ASN A 384 -16.28 1.14 12.42
CA ASN A 384 -16.45 1.27 13.86
C ASN A 384 -17.23 0.08 14.45
N ILE A 385 -18.22 -0.42 13.73
CA ILE A 385 -19.00 -1.59 14.16
C ILE A 385 -18.06 -2.80 14.30
N ILE A 386 -17.22 -3.03 13.29
CA ILE A 386 -16.35 -4.20 13.31
C ILE A 386 -15.25 -4.04 14.39
N ASN A 387 -14.79 -2.82 14.62
CA ASN A 387 -13.82 -2.57 15.69
C ASN A 387 -14.42 -2.81 17.07
N GLN A 388 -15.67 -2.41 17.27
CA GLN A 388 -16.33 -2.67 18.56
C GLN A 388 -16.55 -4.17 18.77
N ALA A 389 -16.91 -4.87 17.70
CA ALA A 389 -17.04 -6.33 17.79
C ALA A 389 -15.70 -6.98 18.11
N ALA A 390 -14.62 -6.47 17.52
CA ALA A 390 -13.28 -7.00 17.74
C ALA A 390 -12.85 -6.84 19.20
N LYS A 391 -13.22 -5.74 19.83
CA LYS A 391 -12.87 -5.50 21.24
C LYS A 391 -13.48 -6.55 22.16
N LYS A 392 -14.62 -7.11 21.76
CA LYS A 392 -15.29 -8.14 22.55
C LYS A 392 -14.66 -9.52 22.41
N CYS A 393 -13.78 -9.70 21.42
CA CYS A 393 -13.13 -11.00 21.20
C CYS A 393 -12.04 -11.31 22.20
N GLY A 394 -11.47 -10.29 22.85
CA GLY A 394 -10.38 -10.49 23.78
C GLY A 394 -9.10 -10.92 23.07
N PRO A 395 -8.12 -11.42 23.79
CA PRO A 395 -6.84 -11.82 23.21
C PRO A 395 -6.89 -13.21 22.60
N ALA A 396 -7.89 -13.45 21.76
CA ALA A 396 -8.10 -14.77 21.15
C ALA A 396 -7.02 -15.06 20.11
N THR A 397 -6.79 -16.34 19.93
CA THR A 397 -5.84 -16.86 18.95
C THR A 397 -6.57 -17.15 17.64
N GLU A 398 -5.90 -17.89 16.75
CA GLU A 398 -6.51 -18.33 15.48
C GLU A 398 -7.67 -19.29 15.68
N ARG A 399 -7.98 -19.59 16.91
CA ARG A 399 -9.03 -20.55 17.25
C ARG A 399 -10.37 -20.24 16.59
N GLY A 400 -10.70 -18.95 16.48
CA GLY A 400 -11.96 -18.57 15.85
C GLY A 400 -12.07 -19.01 14.41
N ILE A 401 -10.94 -19.02 13.70
CA ILE A 401 -10.90 -19.48 12.31
C ILE A 401 -11.21 -20.97 12.26
N PHE A 402 -10.57 -21.74 13.14
CA PHE A 402 -10.80 -23.18 13.19
C PHE A 402 -12.24 -23.50 13.62
N ASP A 403 -12.76 -22.76 14.61
CA ASP A 403 -14.14 -22.96 15.07
C ASP A 403 -15.12 -22.71 13.94
N TYR A 404 -14.88 -21.68 13.14
CA TYR A 404 -15.79 -21.38 12.03
C TYR A 404 -15.70 -22.45 10.95
N MET A 405 -14.51 -22.97 10.68
CA MET A 405 -14.36 -24.07 9.72
C MET A 405 -15.11 -25.31 10.21
N GLU A 406 -15.03 -25.60 11.50
CA GLU A 406 -15.79 -26.72 12.06
C GLU A 406 -17.30 -26.49 11.95
N TYR A 407 -17.73 -25.23 12.12
CA TYR A 407 -19.14 -24.90 11.94
C TYR A 407 -19.58 -25.16 10.49
N LEU A 408 -18.79 -24.74 9.53
CA LEU A 408 -19.12 -24.96 8.11
C LEU A 408 -19.23 -26.46 7.80
N ILE A 409 -18.33 -27.24 8.35
CA ILE A 409 -18.33 -28.70 8.14
C ILE A 409 -19.57 -29.33 8.79
N LYS A 410 -19.82 -28.97 10.02
CA LYS A 410 -20.93 -29.56 10.79
C LYS A 410 -22.29 -29.18 10.23
N SER A 411 -22.44 -27.92 9.84
CA SER A 411 -23.72 -27.43 9.28
C SER A 411 -23.87 -27.75 7.81
N LYS A 412 -22.82 -28.19 7.14
CA LYS A 412 -22.77 -28.43 5.70
C LYS A 412 -23.16 -27.20 4.90
N THR A 413 -22.79 -26.04 5.42
CA THR A 413 -23.07 -24.76 4.75
C THR A 413 -22.14 -24.57 3.56
N ILE A 414 -22.71 -24.23 2.41
CA ILE A 414 -21.95 -24.02 1.19
C ILE A 414 -21.66 -22.53 1.00
N VAL A 415 -20.40 -22.18 0.93
CA VAL A 415 -19.98 -20.82 0.60
C VAL A 415 -19.08 -20.88 -0.63
N ASP A 416 -18.99 -19.78 -1.38
CA ASP A 416 -18.18 -19.76 -2.60
C ASP A 416 -16.73 -19.43 -2.30
N ARG A 417 -16.50 -18.57 -1.32
CA ARG A 417 -15.14 -18.20 -0.96
C ARG A 417 -15.01 -17.83 0.50
N ILE A 418 -13.84 -18.08 1.02
CA ILE A 418 -13.47 -17.70 2.39
C ILE A 418 -12.21 -16.85 2.29
N VAL A 419 -12.24 -15.66 2.86
CA VAL A 419 -11.07 -14.77 2.89
C VAL A 419 -10.65 -14.61 4.35
N ILE A 420 -9.42 -15.00 4.66
CA ILE A 420 -8.90 -14.99 6.01
C ILE A 420 -7.79 -13.94 6.11
N PHE A 421 -7.99 -12.96 6.97
CA PHE A 421 -6.96 -11.94 7.23
C PHE A 421 -6.28 -12.24 8.56
N SER A 422 -4.96 -12.37 8.54
CA SER A 422 -4.22 -12.72 9.74
C SER A 422 -2.77 -12.27 9.61
N ASP A 423 -2.07 -12.21 10.73
CA ASP A 423 -0.62 -12.00 10.70
C ASP A 423 0.14 -13.31 10.84
N CYS A 424 -0.54 -14.42 10.72
CA CYS A 424 0.10 -15.73 10.67
C CYS A 424 -0.39 -16.49 9.45
N GLN A 425 0.36 -17.52 9.08
CA GLN A 425 0.05 -18.29 7.88
C GLN A 425 -0.90 -19.42 8.22
N VAL A 426 -2.18 -19.11 8.21
CA VAL A 426 -3.20 -20.14 8.35
C VAL A 426 -3.10 -21.08 7.14
N GLY A 427 -3.01 -22.35 7.40
CA GLY A 427 -2.89 -23.34 6.34
C GLY A 427 -1.48 -23.86 6.12
N ASP A 428 -0.52 -23.34 6.86
CA ASP A 428 0.86 -23.76 6.72
C ASP A 428 1.34 -24.49 7.99
N GLY A 429 0.57 -25.48 8.39
CA GLY A 429 0.94 -26.27 9.55
C GLY A 429 0.49 -25.69 10.88
N CYS A 430 -0.33 -24.68 10.84
CA CYS A 430 -0.90 -24.09 12.04
C CYS A 430 -1.73 -25.11 12.78
N ASN A 431 -1.46 -25.29 14.06
CA ASN A 431 -2.20 -26.21 14.92
C ASN A 431 -2.91 -25.42 16.01
N TRP A 432 -3.99 -25.97 16.48
CA TRP A 432 -4.70 -25.36 17.59
C TRP A 432 -5.06 -26.41 18.62
N TYR A 433 -5.42 -25.96 19.79
CA TYR A 433 -5.77 -26.85 20.90
C TYR A 433 -7.22 -26.63 21.26
N ASP A 434 -7.89 -27.72 21.59
CA ASP A 434 -9.29 -27.64 21.99
C ASP A 434 -9.42 -27.07 23.43
N HIS A 435 -10.65 -26.98 23.92
CA HIS A 435 -10.92 -26.37 25.22
C HIS A 435 -10.25 -27.14 26.38
N LYS A 436 -9.94 -28.41 26.16
CA LYS A 436 -9.32 -29.23 27.17
C LYS A 436 -7.80 -29.27 27.04
N GLY A 437 -7.24 -28.51 26.12
CA GLY A 437 -5.81 -28.50 25.91
C GLY A 437 -5.28 -29.58 24.99
N ASN A 438 -6.16 -30.38 24.40
CA ASN A 438 -5.74 -31.39 23.45
C ASN A 438 -5.47 -30.74 22.08
N ARG A 439 -4.46 -31.28 21.38
CA ARG A 439 -4.11 -30.79 20.07
C ARG A 439 -5.24 -31.06 19.08
N GLY A 440 -5.76 -29.98 18.49
CA GLY A 440 -6.80 -30.09 17.49
C GLY A 440 -6.25 -30.36 16.11
N GLU A 441 -7.13 -30.39 15.14
CA GLU A 441 -6.73 -30.57 13.76
C GLU A 441 -6.15 -29.28 13.23
N ASN A 442 -5.18 -29.38 12.33
CA ASN A 442 -4.66 -28.18 11.70
C ASN A 442 -5.62 -27.71 10.60
N PHE A 443 -5.39 -26.52 10.10
CA PHE A 443 -6.29 -25.94 9.12
C PHE A 443 -6.39 -26.79 7.86
N ASN A 444 -5.29 -27.33 7.38
CA ASN A 444 -5.30 -28.13 6.16
C ASN A 444 -6.21 -29.35 6.31
N ARG A 445 -6.19 -29.98 7.46
CA ARG A 445 -7.01 -31.14 7.72
C ARG A 445 -8.49 -30.78 7.75
N LEU A 446 -8.83 -29.70 8.44
CA LEU A 446 -10.20 -29.22 8.46
C LEU A 446 -10.67 -28.84 7.06
N PHE A 447 -9.79 -28.17 6.32
CA PHE A 447 -10.15 -27.75 4.98
C PHE A 447 -10.37 -28.95 4.05
N GLN A 448 -9.57 -30.00 4.19
CA GLN A 448 -9.78 -31.22 3.41
C GLN A 448 -11.16 -31.84 3.70
N LYS A 449 -11.57 -31.81 4.96
CA LYS A 449 -12.93 -32.28 5.30
C LYS A 449 -13.99 -31.42 4.66
N TYR A 450 -13.78 -30.10 4.67
CA TYR A 450 -14.77 -29.20 4.07
C TYR A 450 -14.82 -29.36 2.55
N LEU A 451 -13.69 -29.63 1.91
CA LEU A 451 -13.64 -29.85 0.47
C LEU A 451 -14.50 -31.03 0.03
N LYS A 452 -14.68 -32.03 0.88
CA LYS A 452 -15.56 -33.16 0.55
C LYS A 452 -17.03 -32.71 0.48
N ILE A 453 -17.36 -31.66 1.22
CA ILE A 453 -18.72 -31.08 1.24
C ILE A 453 -18.87 -30.07 0.13
N ASN A 454 -17.83 -29.27 -0.10
CA ASN A 454 -17.85 -28.13 -0.99
C ASN A 454 -16.55 -28.07 -1.82
N PRO A 455 -16.46 -28.89 -2.87
CA PRO A 455 -15.18 -29.02 -3.58
C PRO A 455 -14.77 -27.78 -4.39
N ASP A 456 -15.69 -26.86 -4.63
CA ASP A 456 -15.38 -25.68 -5.44
C ASP A 456 -15.03 -24.45 -4.61
N VAL A 457 -15.00 -24.56 -3.29
CA VAL A 457 -14.70 -23.41 -2.44
C VAL A 457 -13.27 -22.93 -2.67
N ARG A 458 -13.09 -21.63 -2.63
CA ARG A 458 -11.77 -21.02 -2.68
C ARG A 458 -11.48 -20.34 -1.35
N VAL A 459 -10.24 -20.51 -0.89
CA VAL A 459 -9.79 -19.89 0.36
C VAL A 459 -8.60 -19.00 0.06
N TYR A 460 -8.72 -17.75 0.46
CA TYR A 460 -7.63 -16.77 0.33
C TYR A 460 -7.16 -16.46 1.74
N THR A 461 -5.92 -16.82 2.05
CA THR A 461 -5.34 -16.46 3.33
C THR A 461 -4.39 -15.31 3.10
N VAL A 462 -4.70 -14.18 3.71
CA VAL A 462 -3.95 -12.93 3.51
C VAL A 462 -3.09 -12.70 4.75
N ASP A 463 -1.78 -12.82 4.56
CA ASP A 463 -0.81 -12.58 5.62
C ASP A 463 -0.46 -11.10 5.60
N LEU A 464 -1.02 -10.35 6.54
CA LEU A 464 -0.90 -8.90 6.54
C LEU A 464 0.51 -8.41 6.85
N ARG A 465 1.34 -9.25 7.42
CA ARG A 465 2.72 -8.87 7.71
C ARG A 465 3.67 -9.17 6.56
N GLY A 466 3.22 -9.95 5.59
CA GLY A 466 4.01 -10.25 4.43
C GLY A 466 5.12 -11.26 4.66
N TYR A 467 4.98 -12.11 5.67
CA TYR A 467 5.99 -13.12 5.97
C TYR A 467 5.86 -14.38 5.12
N GLY A 468 4.76 -14.53 4.44
CA GLY A 468 4.51 -15.72 3.65
C GLY A 468 5.45 -15.88 2.48
N ASN A 469 5.70 -17.11 2.11
CA ASN A 469 6.65 -17.42 1.05
C ASN A 469 6.00 -17.89 -0.25
N SER A 470 4.70 -18.10 -0.25
CA SER A 470 4.06 -18.69 -1.40
C SER A 470 2.63 -18.20 -1.52
N MET A 471 2.18 -18.09 -2.75
CA MET A 471 0.82 -17.68 -3.06
C MET A 471 -0.11 -18.87 -3.19
N THR A 472 0.42 -20.03 -3.52
CA THR A 472 -0.40 -21.23 -3.72
C THR A 472 0.22 -22.40 -2.97
N LYS A 473 -0.64 -23.23 -2.45
CA LYS A 473 -0.26 -24.52 -1.90
C LYS A 473 -0.52 -25.60 -2.95
N ASP A 474 -0.04 -26.79 -2.69
CA ASP A 474 -0.33 -27.92 -3.56
C ASP A 474 -1.83 -28.16 -3.72
N ASN A 475 -2.58 -27.80 -2.69
CA ASN A 475 -4.02 -27.78 -2.78
C ASN A 475 -4.45 -26.51 -3.50
N GLY A 476 -4.95 -26.65 -4.72
CA GLY A 476 -5.27 -25.51 -5.58
C GLY A 476 -6.43 -24.66 -5.12
N ASN A 477 -7.17 -25.07 -4.10
CA ASN A 477 -8.28 -24.28 -3.56
C ASN A 477 -7.81 -23.24 -2.54
N VAL A 478 -6.60 -23.37 -2.03
CA VAL A 478 -6.08 -22.45 -1.01
C VAL A 478 -4.99 -21.59 -1.63
N ILE A 479 -5.18 -20.29 -1.55
CA ILE A 479 -4.25 -19.31 -2.12
C ILE A 479 -3.72 -18.44 -0.98
N LEU A 480 -2.40 -18.46 -0.82
CA LEU A 480 -1.75 -17.66 0.21
C LEU A 480 -1.30 -16.35 -0.40
N VAL A 481 -1.72 -15.25 0.22
CA VAL A 481 -1.37 -13.91 -0.23
C VAL A 481 -0.51 -13.28 0.86
N SER A 482 0.67 -12.82 0.49
CA SER A 482 1.59 -12.21 1.44
C SER A 482 1.64 -10.71 1.22
N GLY A 483 1.13 -9.96 2.20
CA GLY A 483 1.03 -8.51 2.08
C GLY A 483 -0.40 -8.07 1.81
N TRP A 484 -0.58 -6.78 1.56
CA TRP A 484 -1.93 -6.25 1.36
C TRP A 484 -1.93 -5.05 0.42
N SER A 485 -3.02 -4.91 -0.30
CA SER A 485 -3.42 -3.68 -0.98
C SER A 485 -4.83 -3.90 -1.49
N GLU A 486 -5.47 -2.84 -1.97
CA GLU A 486 -6.81 -2.97 -2.56
C GLU A 486 -6.78 -3.80 -3.85
N LYS A 487 -5.60 -3.97 -4.42
CA LYS A 487 -5.45 -4.81 -5.62
C LYS A 487 -5.70 -6.29 -5.33
N ILE A 488 -5.83 -6.66 -4.05
CA ILE A 488 -6.28 -8.00 -3.71
C ILE A 488 -7.64 -8.29 -4.33
N PHE A 489 -8.53 -7.29 -4.38
CA PHE A 489 -9.84 -7.48 -5.00
C PHE A 489 -9.70 -7.80 -6.50
N ASP A 490 -8.81 -7.07 -7.20
CA ASP A 490 -8.54 -7.36 -8.61
C ASP A 490 -7.96 -8.76 -8.76
N MET A 491 -7.05 -9.12 -7.88
CA MET A 491 -6.39 -10.43 -7.93
C MET A 491 -7.40 -11.56 -7.77
N ILE A 492 -8.31 -11.43 -6.80
CA ILE A 492 -9.36 -12.43 -6.60
C ILE A 492 -10.22 -12.54 -7.87
N TYR A 493 -10.58 -11.41 -8.44
CA TYR A 493 -11.36 -11.39 -9.67
C TYR A 493 -10.65 -12.13 -10.80
N TYR A 494 -9.37 -11.84 -11.02
CA TYR A 494 -8.61 -12.49 -12.09
C TYR A 494 -8.42 -13.99 -11.85
N ILE A 495 -8.23 -14.37 -10.61
CA ILE A 495 -8.07 -15.79 -10.28
C ILE A 495 -9.36 -16.54 -10.57
N GLU A 496 -10.46 -16.02 -10.13
CA GLU A 496 -11.73 -16.73 -10.26
C GLU A 496 -12.36 -16.68 -11.65
N UNK A 497 -12.09 -15.82 -12.18
CA UNK A 497 -12.64 -15.63 -13.51
C UNK A 497 -11.84 -16.39 -14.55
N UNK A 498 -10.81 -17.02 -13.92
CA UNK A 498 -10.01 -17.69 -14.87
C UNK A 498 -9.36 -16.77 -15.87
N UNK A 499 -9.31 -15.74 -15.38
CA UNK A 499 -8.65 -14.81 -16.16
C UNK A 499 -7.26 -14.54 -15.66
N UNK A 500 -6.76 -15.30 -15.27
CA UNK A 500 -5.40 -15.28 -14.84
C UNK A 500 -4.43 -14.91 -15.91
N SER A 501 -4.66 -15.23 -17.00
CA SER A 501 -3.85 -14.79 -18.14
C SER A 501 -4.24 -13.42 -18.65
N SER A 502 -5.44 -12.94 -18.31
CA SER A 502 -5.88 -11.65 -18.83
C SER A 502 -5.15 -10.47 -18.17
N VAL A 503 -4.79 -10.56 -16.89
CA VAL A 503 -4.03 -9.47 -16.26
C VAL A 503 -2.61 -9.44 -16.83
N VAL A 504 -2.03 -10.60 -17.10
CA VAL A 504 -0.71 -10.64 -17.73
C VAL A 504 -0.78 -9.99 -19.12
N ASN A 505 -1.82 -10.31 -19.90
CA ASN A 505 -2.00 -9.71 -21.20
C ASN A 505 -2.20 -8.19 -21.12
N GLU A 506 -2.93 -7.71 -20.11
CA GLU A 506 -3.12 -6.27 -19.92
C GLU A 506 -1.80 -5.59 -19.59
N ILE A 507 -0.98 -6.19 -18.76
CA ILE A 507 0.32 -5.64 -18.43
C ILE A 507 1.22 -5.62 -19.67
N MET A 508 1.16 -6.67 -20.47
CA MET A 508 1.98 -6.75 -21.68
C MET A 508 1.63 -5.71 -22.73
N LYS A 509 0.45 -5.08 -22.62
CA LYS A 509 0.06 -4.00 -23.54
C LYS A 509 0.62 -2.64 -23.11
N ILE A 510 1.21 -2.53 -21.94
CA ILE A 510 1.73 -1.26 -21.45
C ILE A 510 2.96 -0.87 -22.26
N GLU A 511 3.00 0.38 -22.69
CA GLU A 511 4.16 0.91 -23.40
C GLU A 511 5.22 1.38 -22.43
N ILE A 512 6.45 1.04 -22.74
CA ILE A 512 7.58 1.51 -21.94
C ILE A 512 8.56 2.30 -22.78
#